data_683addd647d4edd28ba57f00da18bfde
#
_entry.id   683addd647d4edd28ba57f00da18bfde
#
_cell.length_a   1.000
_cell.length_b   1.000
_cell.length_c   1.000
_cell.angle_alpha   90.00
_cell.angle_beta   90.00
_cell.angle_gamma   90.00
#
_symmetry.space_group_name_H-M   'P 1'
#
loop_
_entity.id
_entity.type
_entity.pdbx_description
1 polymer ?
#
loop_
_entity_poly.entity_id
_entity_poly.type
_entity_poly.pdbx_seq_one_letter_code
_entity_poly.pdbx_strand_id
1 'polypeptide(L)'
;MNRQSDKTTALYCRLASFTEADILTAKHQMDRLAAYAAENGLQNPEFFCDWGFSGTNTERPEYQRMLHEVEAGRVDNLVVISLCRLGRDYMAIYELMEHTLPLHHVTLHSIQDNLPQQKPDGKMAAIYEALHTSFFKERKGGRK
;
A
#
# COMPACT_ATOMS: atom_id res chain seq x y z
N MET A 1 6.44 17.52 23.96
CA MET A 1 5.72 18.26 23.08
C MET A 1 5.33 17.50 21.86
N ASN A 2 4.12 17.64 21.51
CA ASN A 2 3.63 16.96 20.42
C ASN A 2 3.98 17.63 19.19
N ARG A 3 4.81 17.05 18.41
CA ARG A 3 5.17 17.63 17.21
C ARG A 3 4.51 16.90 16.12
N GLN A 4 3.77 17.57 15.32
CA GLN A 4 3.16 16.97 14.19
C GLN A 4 4.21 16.67 13.15
N SER A 5 4.09 15.55 12.52
CA SER A 5 5.01 15.18 11.47
C SER A 5 4.74 16.02 10.24
N ASP A 6 5.80 16.48 9.58
CA ASP A 6 5.67 17.14 8.30
C ASP A 6 5.61 16.14 7.17
N LYS A 7 5.77 14.87 7.49
CA LYS A 7 5.80 13.85 6.45
C LYS A 7 4.41 13.42 6.06
N THR A 8 4.32 12.83 4.92
CA THR A 8 3.07 12.45 4.29
C THR A 8 2.64 11.05 4.68
N THR A 9 1.33 10.86 4.79
CA THR A 9 0.74 9.53 4.82
C THR A 9 0.32 9.23 3.38
N ALA A 10 1.01 8.30 2.74
CA ALA A 10 0.71 7.96 1.36
C ALA A 10 -0.44 6.95 1.32
N LEU A 11 -1.48 7.28 0.57
CA LEU A 11 -2.63 6.41 0.39
C LEU A 11 -2.60 5.91 -1.04
N TYR A 12 -2.23 4.66 -1.23
CA TYR A 12 -2.03 4.13 -2.57
C TYR A 12 -3.21 3.28 -3.02
N CYS A 13 -3.73 3.60 -4.19
CA CYS A 13 -4.83 2.89 -4.81
C CYS A 13 -4.44 2.40 -6.18
N ARG A 14 -5.01 1.29 -6.62
CA ARG A 14 -4.79 0.78 -7.96
C ARG A 14 -6.01 0.02 -8.43
N LEU A 15 -6.43 0.28 -9.66
CA LEU A 15 -7.43 -0.52 -10.35
C LEU A 15 -6.86 -0.91 -11.69
N ALA A 16 -6.98 -2.19 -12.05
CA ALA A 16 -6.46 -2.68 -13.31
C ALA A 16 -7.18 -2.08 -14.50
N SER A 17 -8.46 -1.78 -14.34
CA SER A 17 -9.21 -1.10 -15.38
C SER A 17 -9.89 0.12 -14.79
N PHE A 18 -10.20 1.08 -15.64
CA PHE A 18 -10.86 2.27 -15.16
C PHE A 18 -11.83 2.77 -16.21
N THR A 19 -13.01 2.16 -16.21
CA THR A 19 -14.08 2.56 -17.08
C THR A 19 -15.09 3.34 -16.25
N GLU A 20 -16.16 3.77 -16.89
CA GLU A 20 -17.21 4.46 -16.18
C GLU A 20 -17.75 3.64 -15.02
N ALA A 21 -17.80 2.33 -15.21
CA ALA A 21 -18.32 1.46 -14.17
C ALA A 21 -17.38 1.38 -12.97
N ASP A 22 -16.12 1.75 -13.14
CA ASP A 22 -15.15 1.64 -12.07
C ASP A 22 -15.03 2.88 -11.20
N ILE A 23 -15.74 3.95 -11.56
CA ILE A 23 -15.60 5.20 -10.83
C ILE A 23 -16.04 5.06 -9.38
N LEU A 24 -17.15 4.36 -9.15
CA LEU A 24 -17.64 4.18 -7.80
C LEU A 24 -16.69 3.31 -6.97
N THR A 25 -16.13 2.29 -7.60
CA THR A 25 -15.16 1.44 -6.91
C THR A 25 -13.93 2.24 -6.52
N ALA A 26 -13.45 3.10 -7.41
CA ALA A 26 -12.31 3.94 -7.12
C ALA A 26 -12.62 4.87 -5.94
N LYS A 27 -13.80 5.47 -5.95
CA LYS A 27 -14.19 6.34 -4.87
C LYS A 27 -14.27 5.61 -3.55
N HIS A 28 -14.81 4.39 -3.56
CA HIS A 28 -14.90 3.61 -2.34
C HIS A 28 -13.51 3.26 -1.78
N GLN A 29 -12.56 2.96 -2.66
CA GLN A 29 -11.20 2.69 -2.19
C GLN A 29 -10.62 3.93 -1.54
N MET A 30 -10.76 5.07 -2.20
CA MET A 30 -10.22 6.31 -1.65
C MET A 30 -10.87 6.66 -0.33
N ASP A 31 -12.19 6.49 -0.22
CA ASP A 31 -12.90 6.78 1.02
C ASP A 31 -12.42 5.88 2.15
N ARG A 32 -12.21 4.60 1.86
CA ARG A 32 -11.74 3.68 2.88
C ARG A 32 -10.34 4.03 3.37
N LEU A 33 -9.47 4.40 2.46
CA LEU A 33 -8.11 4.78 2.84
C LEU A 33 -8.11 6.06 3.67
N ALA A 34 -8.91 7.03 3.27
CA ALA A 34 -8.99 8.27 4.01
C ALA A 34 -9.57 8.06 5.41
N ALA A 35 -10.60 7.22 5.50
CA ALA A 35 -11.20 6.93 6.80
C ALA A 35 -10.21 6.21 7.70
N TYR A 36 -9.46 5.27 7.16
CA TYR A 36 -8.47 4.56 7.96
C TYR A 36 -7.42 5.52 8.49
N ALA A 37 -6.94 6.42 7.65
CA ALA A 37 -5.93 7.38 8.07
C ALA A 37 -6.47 8.27 9.18
N ALA A 38 -7.71 8.74 9.03
CA ALA A 38 -8.31 9.60 10.05
C ALA A 38 -8.50 8.84 11.35
N GLU A 39 -8.97 7.61 11.28
CA GLU A 39 -9.24 6.83 12.48
C GLU A 39 -7.97 6.46 13.23
N ASN A 40 -6.86 6.41 12.54
CA ASN A 40 -5.60 6.02 13.16
C ASN A 40 -4.66 7.21 13.38
N GLY A 41 -5.16 8.42 13.21
CA GLY A 41 -4.37 9.61 13.49
C GLY A 41 -3.20 9.82 12.57
N LEU A 42 -3.27 9.29 11.35
CA LEU A 42 -2.20 9.46 10.39
C LEU A 42 -2.36 10.82 9.72
N GLN A 43 -1.27 11.57 9.64
CA GLN A 43 -1.34 12.96 9.26
C GLN A 43 -0.92 13.17 7.82
N ASN A 44 -1.39 14.26 7.25
CA ASN A 44 -1.01 14.70 5.92
C ASN A 44 -1.26 13.64 4.85
N PRO A 45 -2.50 13.14 4.73
CA PRO A 45 -2.78 12.10 3.74
C PRO A 45 -2.70 12.65 2.33
N GLU A 46 -2.10 11.89 1.45
CA GLU A 46 -2.00 12.24 0.05
C GLU A 46 -2.26 11.00 -0.77
N PHE A 47 -3.13 11.11 -1.77
CA PHE A 47 -3.47 9.97 -2.62
C PHE A 47 -2.46 9.79 -3.73
N PHE A 48 -2.14 8.52 -3.99
CA PHE A 48 -1.34 8.12 -5.13
C PHE A 48 -2.14 7.04 -5.82
N CYS A 49 -2.82 7.37 -6.90
CA CYS A 49 -3.77 6.46 -7.51
C CYS A 49 -3.38 6.14 -8.94
N ASP A 50 -3.26 4.85 -9.24
CA ASP A 50 -2.97 4.38 -10.58
C ASP A 50 -4.22 3.69 -11.11
N TRP A 51 -4.97 4.41 -11.92
CA TRP A 51 -6.20 3.87 -12.50
C TRP A 51 -5.89 3.32 -13.88
N GLY A 52 -6.25 2.08 -14.10
CA GLY A 52 -6.02 1.46 -15.39
C GLY A 52 -4.64 0.81 -15.52
N PHE A 53 -4.03 0.46 -14.40
CA PHE A 53 -2.71 -0.18 -14.42
C PHE A 53 -2.75 -1.51 -13.70
N SER A 54 -2.30 -2.54 -14.39
CA SER A 54 -2.23 -3.87 -13.82
C SER A 54 -1.17 -3.94 -12.74
N GLY A 55 -1.31 -4.88 -11.82
CA GLY A 55 -0.30 -5.12 -10.79
C GLY A 55 1.02 -5.62 -11.35
N THR A 56 1.00 -6.13 -12.60
CA THR A 56 2.24 -6.58 -13.24
C THR A 56 2.91 -5.47 -14.02
N ASN A 57 2.27 -4.32 -14.14
CA ASN A 57 2.86 -3.20 -14.87
C ASN A 57 3.76 -2.43 -13.93
N THR A 58 5.05 -2.41 -14.20
CA THR A 58 6.00 -1.74 -13.33
C THR A 58 6.09 -0.25 -13.61
N GLU A 59 5.40 0.22 -14.66
CA GLU A 59 5.48 1.63 -15.01
C GLU A 59 4.31 2.42 -14.48
N ARG A 60 3.78 2.03 -13.35
CA ARG A 60 2.69 2.77 -12.72
C ARG A 60 3.22 4.10 -12.22
N PRO A 61 2.78 5.21 -12.81
CA PRO A 61 3.41 6.50 -12.50
C PRO A 61 3.21 6.96 -11.05
N GLU A 62 2.03 6.73 -10.48
CA GLU A 62 1.81 7.17 -9.11
C GLU A 62 2.55 6.30 -8.12
N TYR A 63 2.67 5.01 -8.41
CA TYR A 63 3.48 4.13 -7.57
C TYR A 63 4.93 4.58 -7.59
N GLN A 64 5.45 4.93 -8.78
CA GLN A 64 6.81 5.41 -8.88
C GLN A 64 6.98 6.74 -8.14
N ARG A 65 6.00 7.62 -8.26
CA ARG A 65 6.06 8.89 -7.55
C ARG A 65 6.06 8.66 -6.04
N MET A 66 5.24 7.72 -5.57
CA MET A 66 5.18 7.40 -4.16
C MET A 66 6.52 6.85 -3.67
N LEU A 67 7.14 5.95 -4.44
CA LEU A 67 8.44 5.42 -4.05
C LEU A 67 9.49 6.52 -4.00
N HIS A 68 9.43 7.44 -4.95
CA HIS A 68 10.35 8.56 -4.95
C HIS A 68 10.20 9.38 -3.68
N GLU A 69 8.97 9.62 -3.26
CA GLU A 69 8.73 10.37 -2.03
C GLU A 69 9.23 9.62 -0.81
N VAL A 70 9.06 8.30 -0.81
CA VAL A 70 9.59 7.47 0.28
C VAL A 70 11.10 7.59 0.35
N GLU A 71 11.75 7.46 -0.79
CA GLU A 71 13.22 7.50 -0.82
C GLU A 71 13.75 8.88 -0.48
N ALA A 72 12.97 9.89 -0.71
CA ALA A 72 13.37 11.24 -0.35
C ALA A 72 13.12 11.55 1.12
N GLY A 73 12.55 10.60 1.86
CA GLY A 73 12.32 10.79 3.29
C GLY A 73 11.12 11.62 3.63
N ARG A 74 10.16 11.73 2.70
CA ARG A 74 9.01 12.58 2.92
C ARG A 74 7.74 11.83 3.31
N VAL A 75 7.83 10.50 3.48
CA VAL A 75 6.67 9.68 3.82
C VAL A 75 6.96 8.95 5.11
N ASP A 76 6.02 8.88 6.03
CA ASP A 76 6.18 8.06 7.22
C ASP A 76 5.13 6.97 7.36
N ASN A 77 4.08 7.00 6.55
CA ASN A 77 3.08 5.91 6.54
C ASN A 77 2.64 5.64 5.13
N LEU A 78 2.47 4.38 4.80
CA LEU A 78 1.91 3.94 3.53
C LEU A 78 0.71 3.07 3.82
N VAL A 79 -0.46 3.43 3.30
CA VAL A 79 -1.70 2.70 3.54
C VAL A 79 -2.22 2.16 2.22
N VAL A 80 -2.56 0.88 2.22
CA VAL A 80 -3.16 0.22 1.06
C VAL A 80 -4.37 -0.57 1.52
N ILE A 81 -5.29 -0.83 0.60
CA ILE A 81 -6.43 -1.68 0.91
C ILE A 81 -5.95 -3.11 1.16
N SER A 82 -5.06 -3.61 0.30
CA SER A 82 -4.47 -4.92 0.48
C SER A 82 -3.10 -4.92 -0.18
N LEU A 83 -2.27 -5.88 0.22
CA LEU A 83 -0.91 -5.95 -0.29
C LEU A 83 -0.87 -6.16 -1.80
N CYS A 84 -1.87 -6.82 -2.36
CA CYS A 84 -1.87 -7.06 -3.80
C CYS A 84 -2.03 -5.78 -4.60
N ARG A 85 -2.44 -4.68 -3.97
CA ARG A 85 -2.47 -3.41 -4.68
C ARG A 85 -1.08 -2.86 -4.94
N LEU A 86 -0.11 -3.29 -4.15
CA LEU A 86 1.27 -2.87 -4.38
C LEU A 86 1.89 -3.54 -5.59
N GLY A 87 1.36 -4.68 -6.00
CA GLY A 87 1.87 -5.38 -7.17
C GLY A 87 1.66 -6.86 -7.01
N ARG A 88 2.14 -7.62 -8.01
CA ARG A 88 2.03 -9.06 -8.00
C ARG A 88 3.36 -9.76 -8.01
N ASP A 89 4.44 -9.01 -7.88
CA ASP A 89 5.78 -9.56 -7.83
C ASP A 89 6.15 -9.73 -6.36
N TYR A 90 6.16 -10.95 -5.89
CA TYR A 90 6.45 -11.25 -4.49
C TYR A 90 7.80 -10.69 -4.06
N MET A 91 8.80 -10.85 -4.91
CA MET A 91 10.14 -10.39 -4.54
C MET A 91 10.20 -8.88 -4.43
N ALA A 92 9.52 -8.19 -5.34
CA ALA A 92 9.52 -6.72 -5.29
C ALA A 92 8.80 -6.22 -4.04
N ILE A 93 7.69 -6.86 -3.67
CA ILE A 93 6.96 -6.44 -2.49
C ILE A 93 7.72 -6.80 -1.22
N TYR A 94 8.36 -7.97 -1.22
CA TYR A 94 9.20 -8.34 -0.09
C TYR A 94 10.33 -7.34 0.09
N GLU A 95 10.96 -6.94 -1.00
CA GLU A 95 12.03 -5.96 -0.94
C GLU A 95 11.51 -4.64 -0.39
N LEU A 96 10.33 -4.23 -0.82
CA LEU A 96 9.72 -3.01 -0.32
C LEU A 96 9.50 -3.09 1.18
N MET A 97 8.91 -4.20 1.65
CA MET A 97 8.54 -4.35 3.05
C MET A 97 9.74 -4.56 3.96
N GLU A 98 10.74 -5.29 3.48
CA GLU A 98 11.89 -5.62 4.34
C GLU A 98 13.00 -4.61 4.27
N HIS A 99 13.11 -3.89 3.18
CA HIS A 99 14.26 -3.00 3.00
C HIS A 99 13.86 -1.56 2.77
N THR A 100 13.08 -1.30 1.74
CA THR A 100 12.83 0.08 1.36
C THR A 100 12.06 0.85 2.43
N LEU A 101 10.94 0.29 2.90
CA LEU A 101 10.13 1.00 3.88
C LEU A 101 10.84 1.11 5.23
N PRO A 102 11.43 0.02 5.77
CA PRO A 102 12.13 0.17 7.05
C PRO A 102 13.33 1.10 6.96
N LEU A 103 14.04 1.07 5.86
CA LEU A 103 15.21 1.94 5.70
C LEU A 103 14.82 3.41 5.81
N HIS A 104 13.64 3.75 5.34
CA HIS A 104 13.17 5.13 5.38
C HIS A 104 12.14 5.38 6.48
N HIS A 105 12.03 4.45 7.41
CA HIS A 105 11.16 4.58 8.59
C HIS A 105 9.70 4.77 8.21
N VAL A 106 9.25 4.02 7.20
CA VAL A 106 7.86 4.09 6.76
C VAL A 106 7.12 2.88 7.31
N THR A 107 5.98 3.12 7.95
CA THR A 107 5.13 2.05 8.45
C THR A 107 4.10 1.70 7.39
N LEU A 108 3.97 0.42 7.10
CA LEU A 108 3.01 -0.06 6.12
C LEU A 108 1.73 -0.52 6.82
N HIS A 109 0.61 -0.04 6.31
CA HIS A 109 -0.71 -0.41 6.81
C HIS A 109 -1.49 -1.04 5.67
N SER A 110 -1.99 -2.25 5.87
CA SER A 110 -2.87 -2.89 4.91
C SER A 110 -4.19 -3.16 5.60
N ILE A 111 -5.26 -2.57 5.07
CA ILE A 111 -6.55 -2.63 5.75
C ILE A 111 -7.08 -4.05 5.80
N GLN A 112 -6.91 -4.81 4.71
CA GLN A 112 -7.48 -6.14 4.63
C GLN A 112 -6.55 -7.24 5.08
N ASP A 113 -5.26 -6.96 5.19
CA ASP A 113 -4.30 -7.99 5.54
C ASP A 113 -3.86 -7.84 6.99
N ASN A 114 -3.64 -8.99 7.62
CA ASN A 114 -3.20 -8.99 9.00
C ASN A 114 -1.70 -8.98 9.02
N LEU A 115 -1.13 -7.82 9.00
CA LEU A 115 0.32 -7.71 8.96
C LEU A 115 0.91 -7.96 10.34
N PRO A 116 2.07 -8.61 10.41
CA PRO A 116 2.71 -8.81 11.70
C PRO A 116 3.18 -7.51 12.27
N GLN A 117 3.16 -7.43 13.58
CA GLN A 117 3.75 -6.29 14.23
C GLN A 117 5.23 -6.28 13.91
N GLN A 118 5.81 -5.10 13.98
CA GLN A 118 7.21 -5.00 13.65
C GLN A 118 8.03 -5.61 14.73
N LYS A 119 8.43 -6.83 14.55
CA LYS A 119 9.28 -7.50 15.48
C LYS A 119 10.63 -7.67 14.86
N PRO A 120 11.66 -7.70 15.65
CA PRO A 120 13.00 -7.78 15.10
C PRO A 120 13.38 -9.11 14.52
N ASP A 121 12.59 -10.15 14.76
CA ASP A 121 13.01 -11.44 14.27
C ASP A 121 11.85 -12.21 13.71
N GLY A 122 12.14 -13.21 12.96
CA GLY A 122 11.15 -14.16 12.48
C GLY A 122 10.13 -13.61 11.57
N LYS A 123 10.40 -12.49 10.94
CA LYS A 123 9.39 -11.93 10.18
C LYS A 123 9.32 -12.38 8.81
N MET A 124 10.35 -12.99 8.28
CA MET A 124 10.31 -13.47 6.93
C MET A 124 9.11 -14.36 6.68
N ALA A 125 8.90 -15.32 7.58
CA ALA A 125 7.80 -16.26 7.39
C ALA A 125 6.46 -15.57 7.47
N ALA A 126 6.31 -14.65 8.42
CA ALA A 126 5.04 -13.96 8.60
C ALA A 126 4.73 -13.06 7.42
N ILE A 127 5.75 -12.37 6.90
CA ILE A 127 5.55 -11.49 5.77
C ILE A 127 5.21 -12.31 4.53
N TYR A 128 5.90 -13.41 4.34
CA TYR A 128 5.65 -14.28 3.21
C TYR A 128 4.23 -14.81 3.26
N GLU A 129 3.79 -15.18 4.45
CA GLU A 129 2.45 -15.70 4.62
C GLU A 129 1.40 -14.62 4.32
N ALA A 130 1.65 -13.40 4.77
CA ALA A 130 0.74 -12.30 4.50
C ALA A 130 0.65 -12.03 3.01
N LEU A 131 1.78 -12.04 2.32
CA LEU A 131 1.80 -11.84 0.89
C LEU A 131 1.05 -12.95 0.18
N HIS A 132 1.32 -14.19 0.58
CA HIS A 132 0.66 -15.34 -0.03
C HIS A 132 -0.86 -15.24 0.13
N THR A 133 -1.31 -14.91 1.31
CA THR A 133 -2.73 -14.81 1.57
C THR A 133 -3.36 -13.70 0.73
N SER A 134 -2.69 -12.56 0.65
CA SER A 134 -3.21 -11.45 -0.12
C SER A 134 -3.38 -11.82 -1.59
N PHE A 135 -2.37 -12.44 -2.16
CA PHE A 135 -2.43 -12.84 -3.57
C PHE A 135 -3.45 -13.94 -3.81
N PHE A 136 -3.56 -14.87 -2.87
CA PHE A 136 -4.53 -15.94 -3.00
C PHE A 136 -5.95 -15.38 -2.97
N LYS A 137 -6.22 -14.44 -2.11
CA LYS A 137 -7.53 -13.83 -2.06
C LYS A 137 -7.88 -13.13 -3.35
N GLU A 138 -6.92 -12.41 -3.92
CA GLU A 138 -7.20 -11.72 -5.16
C GLU A 138 -7.47 -12.69 -6.29
N ARG A 139 -6.69 -13.78 -6.36
CA ARG A 139 -6.91 -14.76 -7.39
C ARG A 139 -8.28 -15.39 -7.30
N LYS A 140 -8.70 -15.72 -6.07
CA LYS A 140 -10.02 -16.28 -5.91
C LYS A 140 -11.08 -15.30 -6.32
N GLY A 141 -10.93 -14.06 -5.92
CA GLY A 141 -11.92 -13.06 -6.28
C GLY A 141 -11.96 -12.79 -7.76
N GLY A 142 -10.84 -12.93 -8.43
CA GLY A 142 -10.78 -12.65 -9.85
C GLY A 142 -11.19 -13.79 -10.74
N ARG A 143 -11.36 -14.97 -10.17
CA ARG A 143 -11.76 -16.07 -10.98
C ARG A 143 -13.21 -16.15 -11.07
N LYS A 144 -13.70 -15.95 -12.15
CA LYS A 144 -15.13 -16.03 -12.20
C LYS A 144 -15.53 -16.80 -13.37
#